data_67c36aabedb33d8561812ae3eaa7fc1d
#
_entry.id   67c36aabedb33d8561812ae3eaa7fc1d
#
_cell.length_a   1.000
_cell.length_b   1.000
_cell.length_c   1.000
_cell.angle_alpha   90.00
_cell.angle_beta   90.00
_cell.angle_gamma   90.00
#
_symmetry.space_group_name_H-M   'P 1'
#
loop_
_entity.id
_entity.type
_entity.pdbx_description
1 polymer ?
#
loop_
_entity_poly.entity_id
_entity_poly.type
_entity_poly.pdbx_seq_one_letter_code
_entity_poly.pdbx_strand_id
1 'polypeptide(L)'
;MEDGYILSDDGSVYVEPDPEPEPEPYVPTLEEIQEAKVNEMNAAQQAVIAEGVDVVLTDGSTEHFTLTERDQTSLVGLQGQVAAGEQSIPWHTSDEEEHCKFYSNADMAKITATAMEYVTWHVTYFRDLRIYIRALTEIEEVEKVTYGMTIPEEYQSEPLKKMIAAQNV
;
A
#
# COMPACT_ATOMS: atom_id res chain seq x y z
N MET A 1 -22.05 -43.55 -37.55
CA MET A 1 -21.25 -43.48 -36.32
C MET A 1 -20.04 -44.34 -36.59
N GLU A 2 -18.91 -43.71 -36.97
CA GLU A 2 -17.63 -44.40 -37.18
C GLU A 2 -16.96 -44.51 -35.83
N ASP A 3 -16.93 -45.74 -35.28
CA ASP A 3 -16.17 -46.04 -34.10
C ASP A 3 -14.68 -45.95 -34.45
N GLY A 4 -13.97 -45.00 -33.80
CA GLY A 4 -12.57 -44.69 -34.05
C GLY A 4 -11.64 -45.75 -33.46
N TYR A 5 -11.52 -46.87 -34.15
CA TYR A 5 -10.54 -47.91 -33.86
C TYR A 5 -9.30 -47.70 -34.73
N ILE A 6 -8.13 -47.54 -34.12
CA ILE A 6 -6.85 -47.59 -34.81
C ILE A 6 -6.28 -49.02 -34.65
N LEU A 7 -6.00 -49.70 -35.77
CA LEU A 7 -5.32 -50.97 -35.76
C LEU A 7 -3.81 -50.75 -35.58
N SER A 8 -3.22 -51.37 -34.57
CA SER A 8 -1.78 -51.42 -34.42
C SER A 8 -1.16 -52.43 -35.45
N ASP A 9 0.13 -52.28 -35.76
CA ASP A 9 0.86 -53.09 -36.74
C ASP A 9 0.87 -54.63 -36.44
N ASP A 10 0.52 -55.02 -35.22
CA ASP A 10 0.42 -56.41 -34.77
C ASP A 10 -1.02 -56.96 -34.89
N GLY A 11 -1.97 -56.18 -35.39
CA GLY A 11 -3.37 -56.57 -35.55
C GLY A 11 -4.21 -56.52 -34.27
N SER A 12 -3.69 -55.95 -33.18
CA SER A 12 -4.45 -55.73 -31.98
C SER A 12 -5.28 -54.42 -32.12
N VAL A 13 -6.48 -54.42 -31.54
CA VAL A 13 -7.33 -53.23 -31.52
C VAL A 13 -6.93 -52.34 -30.37
N TYR A 14 -6.38 -51.17 -30.67
CA TYR A 14 -6.13 -50.12 -29.66
C TYR A 14 -7.41 -49.33 -29.48
N VAL A 15 -7.93 -49.29 -28.28
CA VAL A 15 -8.99 -48.39 -27.85
C VAL A 15 -8.29 -47.20 -27.20
N GLU A 16 -8.41 -46.01 -27.80
CA GLU A 16 -7.93 -44.79 -27.12
C GLU A 16 -8.61 -44.69 -25.77
N PRO A 17 -7.87 -44.45 -24.69
CA PRO A 17 -8.47 -44.19 -23.40
C PRO A 17 -9.31 -42.94 -23.51
N ASP A 18 -10.48 -42.95 -22.84
CA ASP A 18 -11.29 -41.74 -22.73
C ASP A 18 -10.42 -40.54 -22.28
N PRO A 19 -10.59 -39.37 -22.93
CA PRO A 19 -9.83 -38.22 -22.53
C PRO A 19 -10.03 -37.96 -21.03
N GLU A 20 -8.95 -37.76 -20.31
CA GLU A 20 -9.01 -37.37 -18.89
C GLU A 20 -9.94 -36.18 -18.74
N PRO A 21 -10.87 -36.20 -17.78
CA PRO A 21 -11.76 -35.06 -17.55
C PRO A 21 -10.91 -33.80 -17.34
N GLU A 22 -11.28 -32.70 -18.01
CA GLU A 22 -10.64 -31.42 -17.78
C GLU A 22 -10.68 -31.09 -16.29
N PRO A 23 -9.55 -30.64 -15.71
CA PRO A 23 -9.52 -30.28 -14.30
C PRO A 23 -10.56 -29.18 -14.02
N GLU A 24 -11.32 -29.35 -12.96
CA GLU A 24 -12.28 -28.36 -12.54
C GLU A 24 -11.58 -27.00 -12.34
N PRO A 25 -12.22 -25.87 -12.75
CA PRO A 25 -11.63 -24.56 -12.56
C PRO A 25 -11.38 -24.33 -11.07
N TYR A 26 -10.17 -23.84 -10.77
CA TYR A 26 -9.78 -23.50 -9.40
C TYR A 26 -10.68 -22.40 -8.84
N VAL A 27 -11.26 -22.61 -7.66
CA VAL A 27 -12.05 -21.63 -6.92
C VAL A 27 -11.25 -21.18 -5.69
N PRO A 28 -10.85 -19.90 -5.60
CA PRO A 28 -10.11 -19.40 -4.45
C PRO A 28 -10.89 -19.55 -3.14
N THR A 29 -10.17 -19.86 -2.07
CA THR A 29 -10.73 -19.87 -0.72
C THR A 29 -10.92 -18.45 -0.18
N LEU A 30 -11.73 -18.28 0.86
CA LEU A 30 -11.90 -17.01 1.55
C LEU A 30 -10.55 -16.44 2.04
N GLU A 31 -9.69 -17.28 2.59
CA GLU A 31 -8.36 -16.86 3.08
C GLU A 31 -7.48 -16.31 1.95
N GLU A 32 -7.47 -16.97 0.80
CA GLU A 32 -6.72 -16.50 -0.38
C GLU A 32 -7.25 -15.16 -0.89
N ILE A 33 -8.57 -14.97 -0.90
CA ILE A 33 -9.20 -13.70 -1.30
C ILE A 33 -8.86 -12.60 -0.28
N GLN A 34 -8.88 -12.90 1.01
CA GLN A 34 -8.47 -11.95 2.06
C GLN A 34 -7.01 -11.53 1.90
N GLU A 35 -6.10 -12.46 1.69
CA GLU A 35 -4.68 -12.14 1.51
C GLU A 35 -4.41 -11.37 0.20
N ALA A 36 -5.11 -11.72 -0.88
CA ALA A 36 -5.06 -10.94 -2.12
C ALA A 36 -5.53 -9.50 -1.90
N LYS A 37 -6.61 -9.29 -1.14
CA LYS A 37 -7.13 -7.96 -0.80
C LYS A 37 -6.16 -7.20 0.12
N VAL A 38 -5.55 -7.85 1.09
CA VAL A 38 -4.51 -7.24 1.94
C VAL A 38 -3.34 -6.76 1.10
N ASN A 39 -2.89 -7.56 0.12
CA ASN A 39 -1.81 -7.16 -0.78
C ASN A 39 -2.20 -5.98 -1.68
N GLU A 40 -3.43 -5.96 -2.18
CA GLU A 40 -3.99 -4.83 -2.95
C GLU A 40 -3.98 -3.53 -2.11
N MET A 41 -4.46 -3.59 -0.87
CA MET A 41 -4.48 -2.44 0.05
C MET A 41 -3.08 -2.00 0.48
N ASN A 42 -2.15 -2.94 0.62
CA ASN A 42 -0.74 -2.61 0.88
C ASN A 42 -0.10 -1.85 -0.28
N ALA A 43 -0.36 -2.29 -1.51
CA ALA A 43 0.13 -1.59 -2.70
C ALA A 43 -0.49 -0.17 -2.81
N ALA A 44 -1.78 -0.03 -2.50
CA ALA A 44 -2.45 1.27 -2.45
C ALA A 44 -1.85 2.19 -1.38
N GLN A 45 -1.57 1.67 -0.18
CA GLN A 45 -0.87 2.41 0.88
C GLN A 45 0.48 2.92 0.41
N GLN A 46 1.30 2.04 -0.15
CA GLN A 46 2.65 2.41 -0.62
C GLN A 46 2.60 3.47 -1.71
N ALA A 47 1.65 3.35 -2.65
CA ALA A 47 1.46 4.32 -3.71
C ALA A 47 1.07 5.71 -3.17
N VAL A 48 0.09 5.76 -2.26
CA VAL A 48 -0.37 7.01 -1.65
C VAL A 48 0.74 7.67 -0.84
N ILE A 49 1.50 6.92 -0.07
CA ILE A 49 2.65 7.47 0.68
C ILE A 49 3.70 8.01 -0.29
N ALA A 50 4.05 7.25 -1.34
CA ALA A 50 5.09 7.66 -2.29
C ALA A 50 4.74 8.92 -3.07
N GLU A 51 3.46 9.17 -3.37
CA GLU A 51 3.00 10.43 -3.96
C GLU A 51 3.41 11.64 -3.13
N GLY A 52 3.42 11.50 -1.81
CA GLY A 52 3.97 12.49 -0.91
C GLY A 52 2.95 13.45 -0.31
N VAL A 53 3.44 14.56 0.19
CA VAL A 53 2.68 15.48 1.04
C VAL A 53 3.03 16.93 0.75
N ASP A 54 2.03 17.80 0.86
CA ASP A 54 2.20 19.24 0.84
C ASP A 54 2.61 19.76 2.23
N VAL A 55 3.59 20.63 2.27
CA VAL A 55 4.09 21.26 3.48
C VAL A 55 4.02 22.78 3.36
N VAL A 56 3.36 23.42 4.32
CA VAL A 56 3.35 24.87 4.43
C VAL A 56 4.61 25.32 5.18
N LEU A 57 5.49 26.04 4.50
CA LEU A 57 6.74 26.55 5.04
C LEU A 57 6.54 27.78 5.92
N THR A 58 7.59 28.24 6.59
CA THR A 58 7.53 29.37 7.53
C THR A 58 7.17 30.70 6.86
N ASP A 59 7.44 30.87 5.58
CA ASP A 59 7.08 32.04 4.78
C ASP A 59 5.63 32.00 4.25
N GLY A 60 4.89 30.92 4.54
CA GLY A 60 3.51 30.69 4.10
C GLY A 60 3.38 30.05 2.72
N SER A 61 4.48 29.82 2.00
CA SER A 61 4.46 29.05 0.75
C SER A 61 4.21 27.57 1.02
N THR A 62 3.65 26.87 0.01
CA THR A 62 3.43 25.42 0.07
C THR A 62 4.30 24.75 -0.96
N GLU A 63 5.04 23.76 -0.52
CA GLU A 63 5.85 22.90 -1.39
C GLU A 63 5.44 21.44 -1.23
N HIS A 64 5.55 20.67 -2.30
CA HIS A 64 5.23 19.25 -2.31
C HIS A 64 6.50 18.40 -2.25
N PHE A 65 6.47 17.36 -1.41
CA PHE A 65 7.61 16.43 -1.22
C PHE A 65 7.15 15.00 -1.41
N THR A 66 7.82 14.26 -2.30
CA THR A 66 7.62 12.82 -2.45
C THR A 66 8.10 12.08 -1.21
N LEU A 67 7.47 10.94 -0.92
CA LEU A 67 7.80 10.09 0.22
C LEU A 67 8.01 8.64 -0.21
N THR A 68 8.84 8.45 -1.24
CA THR A 68 9.33 7.11 -1.57
C THR A 68 10.10 6.51 -0.36
N GLU A 69 10.32 5.21 -0.33
CA GLU A 69 11.09 4.57 0.76
C GLU A 69 12.48 5.22 0.94
N ARG A 70 13.10 5.64 -0.17
CA ARG A 70 14.38 6.34 -0.16
C ARG A 70 14.25 7.72 0.46
N ASP A 71 13.21 8.47 0.10
CA ASP A 71 12.94 9.80 0.67
C ASP A 71 12.68 9.70 2.17
N GLN A 72 11.86 8.75 2.61
CA GLN A 72 11.58 8.51 4.02
C GLN A 72 12.87 8.23 4.81
N THR A 73 13.74 7.38 4.28
CA THR A 73 15.03 7.06 4.91
C THR A 73 15.91 8.31 5.03
N SER A 74 15.97 9.13 3.97
CA SER A 74 16.75 10.37 3.95
C SER A 74 16.19 11.40 4.93
N LEU A 75 14.87 11.58 4.98
CA LEU A 75 14.20 12.52 5.90
C LEU A 75 14.45 12.19 7.37
N VAL A 76 14.52 10.90 7.72
CA VAL A 76 14.93 10.48 9.08
C VAL A 76 16.36 10.96 9.41
N GLY A 77 17.27 10.88 8.45
CA GLY A 77 18.62 11.43 8.60
C GLY A 77 18.62 12.96 8.77
N LEU A 78 17.76 13.68 8.02
CA LEU A 78 17.62 15.13 8.11
C LEU A 78 17.02 15.59 9.45
N GLN A 79 16.20 14.79 10.11
CA GLN A 79 15.74 15.06 11.47
C GLN A 79 16.93 15.16 12.45
N GLY A 80 17.97 14.34 12.23
CA GLY A 80 19.22 14.42 13.01
C GLY A 80 19.94 15.76 12.83
N GLN A 81 19.96 16.29 11.61
CA GLN A 81 20.55 17.61 11.33
C GLN A 81 19.74 18.75 11.96
N VAL A 82 18.40 18.64 11.90
CA VAL A 82 17.51 19.59 12.61
C VAL A 82 17.79 19.60 14.10
N ALA A 83 17.89 18.43 14.72
CA ALA A 83 18.18 18.27 16.15
C ALA A 83 19.56 18.79 16.53
N ALA A 84 20.54 18.68 15.64
CA ALA A 84 21.89 19.23 15.82
C ALA A 84 21.95 20.76 15.66
N GLY A 85 20.86 21.40 15.24
CA GLY A 85 20.79 22.86 15.08
C GLY A 85 21.35 23.39 13.76
N GLU A 86 21.53 22.55 12.75
CA GLU A 86 21.95 22.98 11.41
C GLU A 86 20.98 24.01 10.84
N GLN A 87 21.52 25.10 10.26
CA GLN A 87 20.72 26.22 9.80
C GLN A 87 20.45 26.22 8.30
N SER A 88 21.19 25.44 7.54
CA SER A 88 21.08 25.31 6.09
C SER A 88 21.15 23.85 5.70
N ILE A 89 19.98 23.25 5.42
CA ILE A 89 19.86 21.83 5.19
C ILE A 89 19.41 21.60 3.74
N PRO A 90 20.21 20.93 2.89
CA PRO A 90 19.85 20.72 1.49
C PRO A 90 18.79 19.63 1.34
N TRP A 91 17.77 19.92 0.57
CA TRP A 91 16.75 18.96 0.16
C TRP A 91 16.10 19.38 -1.17
N HIS A 92 15.23 18.57 -1.69
CA HIS A 92 14.52 18.80 -2.95
C HIS A 92 13.01 18.62 -2.78
N THR A 93 12.24 19.29 -3.64
CA THR A 93 10.80 19.07 -3.80
C THR A 93 10.54 17.82 -4.66
N SER A 94 9.26 17.53 -4.90
CA SER A 94 8.84 16.50 -5.86
C SER A 94 9.08 16.86 -7.32
N ASP A 95 9.41 18.13 -7.61
CA ASP A 95 9.72 18.55 -8.97
C ASP A 95 11.14 18.08 -9.35
N GLU A 96 11.21 17.07 -10.22
CA GLU A 96 12.47 16.48 -10.66
C GLU A 96 13.34 17.44 -11.53
N GLU A 97 12.75 18.53 -12.01
CA GLU A 97 13.48 19.56 -12.78
C GLU A 97 14.12 20.62 -11.85
N GLU A 98 13.68 20.69 -10.60
CA GLU A 98 14.27 21.59 -9.59
C GLU A 98 15.55 21.00 -8.98
N HIS A 99 16.55 21.86 -8.79
CA HIS A 99 17.74 21.50 -8.02
C HIS A 99 17.43 21.39 -6.51
N CYS A 100 18.29 20.65 -5.79
CA CYS A 100 18.30 20.77 -4.33
C CYS A 100 18.53 22.23 -3.92
N LYS A 101 17.82 22.65 -2.91
CA LYS A 101 17.97 23.99 -2.30
C LYS A 101 18.16 23.86 -0.80
N PHE A 102 18.64 24.93 -0.18
CA PHE A 102 18.76 24.98 1.28
C PHE A 102 17.44 25.35 1.94
N TYR A 103 17.06 24.58 2.92
CA TYR A 103 15.96 24.91 3.84
C TYR A 103 16.52 25.34 5.18
N SER A 104 15.83 26.27 5.83
CA SER A 104 16.14 26.64 7.21
C SER A 104 15.87 25.47 8.16
N ASN A 105 16.48 25.51 9.35
CA ASN A 105 16.19 24.53 10.40
C ASN A 105 14.69 24.42 10.68
N ALA A 106 13.99 25.56 10.78
CA ALA A 106 12.55 25.60 11.05
C ALA A 106 11.71 24.99 9.93
N ASP A 107 12.07 25.26 8.66
CA ASP A 107 11.37 24.68 7.51
C ASP A 107 11.64 23.18 7.41
N MET A 108 12.88 22.74 7.59
CA MET A 108 13.20 21.31 7.57
C MET A 108 12.53 20.55 8.73
N ALA A 109 12.39 21.18 9.89
CA ALA A 109 11.63 20.61 11.00
C ALA A 109 10.15 20.39 10.62
N LYS A 110 9.53 21.37 9.93
CA LYS A 110 8.16 21.21 9.41
C LYS A 110 8.05 20.12 8.35
N ILE A 111 8.96 20.08 7.39
CA ILE A 111 9.00 19.07 6.32
C ILE A 111 9.07 17.68 6.93
N THR A 112 10.04 17.44 7.80
CA THR A 112 10.25 16.12 8.41
C THR A 112 9.11 15.72 9.34
N ALA A 113 8.55 16.64 10.13
CA ALA A 113 7.43 16.37 11.01
C ALA A 113 6.17 16.03 10.22
N THR A 114 5.81 16.82 9.22
CA THR A 114 4.63 16.59 8.38
C THR A 114 4.74 15.28 7.61
N ALA A 115 5.91 14.99 7.05
CA ALA A 115 6.18 13.73 6.35
C ALA A 115 6.01 12.51 7.28
N MET A 116 6.57 12.57 8.48
CA MET A 116 6.49 11.46 9.44
C MET A 116 5.06 11.27 9.99
N GLU A 117 4.31 12.34 10.22
CA GLU A 117 2.90 12.26 10.59
C GLU A 117 2.08 11.58 9.49
N TYR A 118 2.30 11.96 8.23
CA TYR A 118 1.62 11.38 7.08
C TYR A 118 1.90 9.89 6.94
N VAL A 119 3.17 9.50 6.98
CA VAL A 119 3.57 8.08 6.93
C VAL A 119 2.97 7.30 8.10
N THR A 120 3.05 7.84 9.31
CA THR A 120 2.55 7.18 10.53
C THR A 120 1.04 6.98 10.46
N TRP A 121 0.29 7.97 9.94
CA TRP A 121 -1.15 7.83 9.73
C TRP A 121 -1.48 6.67 8.80
N HIS A 122 -0.86 6.61 7.64
CA HIS A 122 -1.11 5.55 6.65
C HIS A 122 -0.70 4.16 7.15
N VAL A 123 0.41 4.06 7.86
CA VAL A 123 0.87 2.79 8.48
C VAL A 123 -0.12 2.32 9.54
N THR A 124 -0.60 3.21 10.40
CA THR A 124 -1.58 2.90 11.45
C THR A 124 -2.92 2.49 10.84
N TYR A 125 -3.42 3.26 9.86
CA TYR A 125 -4.65 2.97 9.14
C TYR A 125 -4.59 1.60 8.44
N PHE A 126 -3.54 1.32 7.70
CA PHE A 126 -3.40 0.05 6.98
C PHE A 126 -3.31 -1.15 7.95
N ARG A 127 -2.66 -0.96 9.10
CA ARG A 127 -2.60 -2.01 10.13
C ARG A 127 -3.98 -2.46 10.57
N ASP A 128 -4.86 -1.51 10.85
CA ASP A 128 -6.24 -1.78 11.25
C ASP A 128 -7.10 -2.29 10.09
N LEU A 129 -6.93 -1.74 8.90
CA LEU A 129 -7.62 -2.20 7.69
C LEU A 129 -7.31 -3.68 7.39
N ARG A 130 -6.06 -4.09 7.53
CA ARG A 130 -5.63 -5.48 7.36
C ARG A 130 -6.31 -6.42 8.36
N ILE A 131 -6.42 -5.99 9.62
CA ILE A 131 -7.11 -6.75 10.67
C ILE A 131 -8.59 -6.88 10.33
N TYR A 132 -9.21 -5.79 9.88
CA TYR A 132 -10.61 -5.79 9.45
C TYR A 132 -10.85 -6.76 8.28
N ILE A 133 -10.04 -6.71 7.23
CA ILE A 133 -10.17 -7.60 6.06
C ILE A 133 -10.12 -9.07 6.50
N ARG A 134 -9.18 -9.44 7.37
CA ARG A 134 -9.02 -10.82 7.86
C ARG A 134 -10.13 -11.28 8.81
N ALA A 135 -10.92 -10.36 9.34
CA ALA A 135 -12.07 -10.67 10.20
C ALA A 135 -13.37 -10.87 9.40
N LEU A 136 -13.42 -10.45 8.15
CA LEU A 136 -14.59 -10.64 7.29
C LEU A 136 -14.77 -12.12 6.94
N THR A 137 -16.03 -12.60 6.96
CA THR A 137 -16.38 -14.01 6.69
C THR A 137 -17.00 -14.24 5.33
N GLU A 138 -17.42 -13.17 4.65
CA GLU A 138 -18.09 -13.22 3.36
C GLU A 138 -17.18 -12.64 2.26
N ILE A 139 -16.99 -13.39 1.18
CA ILE A 139 -16.16 -12.98 0.03
C ILE A 139 -16.60 -11.63 -0.53
N GLU A 140 -17.92 -11.44 -0.68
CA GLU A 140 -18.49 -10.21 -1.24
C GLU A 140 -18.19 -8.97 -0.37
N GLU A 141 -18.02 -9.13 0.93
CA GLU A 141 -17.62 -8.05 1.83
C GLU A 141 -16.13 -7.74 1.70
N VAL A 142 -15.28 -8.76 1.55
CA VAL A 142 -13.85 -8.59 1.29
C VAL A 142 -13.63 -7.83 -0.02
N GLU A 143 -14.36 -8.19 -1.08
CA GLU A 143 -14.24 -7.56 -2.40
C GLU A 143 -14.61 -6.07 -2.38
N LYS A 144 -15.52 -5.65 -1.52
CA LYS A 144 -15.96 -4.24 -1.38
C LYS A 144 -14.95 -3.35 -0.66
N VAL A 145 -13.94 -3.92 0.01
CA VAL A 145 -12.95 -3.12 0.73
C VAL A 145 -12.11 -2.29 -0.24
N THR A 146 -12.02 -0.99 0.05
CA THR A 146 -11.20 -0.03 -0.70
C THR A 146 -10.30 0.74 0.25
N TYR A 147 -9.13 1.16 -0.25
CA TYR A 147 -8.21 1.99 0.54
C TYR A 147 -8.81 3.38 0.77
N GLY A 148 -8.79 3.83 2.02
CA GLY A 148 -9.40 5.11 2.44
C GLY A 148 -10.83 4.97 2.97
N MET A 149 -11.44 3.77 2.95
CA MET A 149 -12.74 3.55 3.57
C MET A 149 -12.69 3.80 5.08
N THR A 150 -13.83 4.13 5.68
CA THR A 150 -13.94 4.18 7.13
C THR A 150 -13.96 2.76 7.69
N ILE A 151 -12.98 2.43 8.53
CA ILE A 151 -12.92 1.15 9.23
C ILE A 151 -13.96 1.17 10.36
N PRO A 152 -14.78 0.11 10.55
CA PRO A 152 -15.70 0.02 11.68
C PRO A 152 -14.98 0.24 13.01
N GLU A 153 -15.63 0.96 13.95
CA GLU A 153 -15.01 1.42 15.20
C GLU A 153 -14.42 0.29 16.04
N GLU A 154 -15.04 -0.88 16.01
CA GLU A 154 -14.57 -2.08 16.72
C GLU A 154 -13.21 -2.61 16.22
N TYR A 155 -12.83 -2.26 15.00
CA TYR A 155 -11.54 -2.62 14.40
C TYR A 155 -10.53 -1.47 14.42
N GLN A 156 -10.91 -0.29 14.93
CA GLN A 156 -10.01 0.84 15.07
C GLN A 156 -9.21 0.73 16.37
N SER A 157 -7.88 0.78 16.23
CA SER A 157 -6.97 0.89 17.39
C SER A 157 -7.10 2.26 18.06
N GLU A 158 -6.70 2.36 19.33
CA GLU A 158 -6.66 3.63 20.05
C GLU A 158 -5.80 4.70 19.34
N PRO A 159 -4.60 4.37 18.77
CA PRO A 159 -3.86 5.32 17.96
C PRO A 159 -4.67 5.86 16.77
N LEU A 160 -5.35 4.99 16.01
CA LEU A 160 -6.14 5.42 14.85
C LEU A 160 -7.31 6.32 15.27
N LYS A 161 -8.05 5.95 16.31
CA LYS A 161 -9.14 6.79 16.86
C LYS A 161 -8.66 8.17 17.24
N LYS A 162 -7.52 8.25 17.91
CA LYS A 162 -6.91 9.52 18.30
C LYS A 162 -6.49 10.37 17.10
N MET A 163 -5.92 9.76 16.07
CA MET A 163 -5.53 10.44 14.83
C MET A 163 -6.74 10.97 14.06
N ILE A 164 -7.81 10.15 13.95
CA ILE A 164 -9.08 10.56 13.32
C ILE A 164 -9.69 11.74 14.06
N ALA A 165 -9.73 11.71 15.40
CA ALA A 165 -10.25 12.78 16.21
C ALA A 165 -9.47 14.09 16.02
N ALA A 166 -8.15 14.03 15.85
CA ALA A 166 -7.30 15.19 15.60
C ALA A 166 -7.53 15.85 14.23
N GLN A 167 -7.98 15.09 13.23
CA GLN A 167 -8.30 15.63 11.90
C GLN A 167 -9.65 16.35 11.84
N ASN A 168 -10.53 16.11 12.80
CA ASN A 168 -11.88 16.67 12.85
C ASN A 168 -11.99 17.94 13.73
N VAL A 169 -10.87 18.57 14.10
CA VAL A 169 -10.81 19.79 14.93
C VAL A 169 -10.56 21.03 14.08
#